data_4ddc34f225c07b279f67915ee3820ce8
#
_entry.id   4ddc34f225c07b279f67915ee3820ce8
#
_cell.length_a   1.000
_cell.length_b   1.000
_cell.length_c   1.000
_cell.angle_alpha   90.00
_cell.angle_beta   90.00
_cell.angle_gamma   90.00
#
_symmetry.space_group_name_H-M   'P 1'
#
loop_
_entity.id
_entity.type
_entity.pdbx_description
1 polymer ?
#
loop_
_entity_poly.entity_id
_entity_poly.type
_entity_poly.pdbx_seq_one_letter_code
_entity_poly.pdbx_strand_id
1 'polypeptide(L)'
;MAEVSRRAGVGMATLYRNFPGRQELLEALYMDEVDVICKAAEALTGESPGAALHTWLDRVFTFFTSKRQVGVELLKHSESGNPFFSQNRNRVLAAGQPLLTAAKRTHEVRKDLTLEQVLDMISAIAKIQGEPSYVQPILHAALDGLRPLS
;
A
#
# COMPACT_ATOMS: atom_id res chain seq x y z
N MET A 1 -10.12 -17.72 0.40
CA MET A 1 -11.30 -17.64 -0.48
C MET A 1 -12.60 -17.50 0.29
N ALA A 2 -12.76 -18.16 1.43
CA ALA A 2 -13.98 -18.03 2.24
C ALA A 2 -14.22 -16.58 2.70
N GLU A 3 -13.14 -15.87 3.04
CA GLU A 3 -13.24 -14.48 3.44
C GLU A 3 -13.71 -13.59 2.29
N VAL A 4 -13.23 -13.83 1.07
CA VAL A 4 -13.66 -13.10 -0.11
C VAL A 4 -15.14 -13.32 -0.36
N SER A 5 -15.59 -14.56 -0.26
CA SER A 5 -16.99 -14.93 -0.43
C SER A 5 -17.88 -14.18 0.58
N ARG A 6 -17.46 -14.15 1.83
CA ARG A 6 -18.20 -13.47 2.89
C ARG A 6 -18.25 -11.97 2.66
N ARG A 7 -17.13 -11.35 2.27
CA ARG A 7 -17.05 -9.90 2.04
C ARG A 7 -17.86 -9.48 0.83
N ALA A 8 -17.88 -10.31 -0.19
CA ALA A 8 -18.65 -10.04 -1.41
C ALA A 8 -20.12 -10.39 -1.27
N GLY A 9 -20.51 -11.10 -0.22
CA GLY A 9 -21.88 -11.53 -0.03
C GLY A 9 -22.33 -12.60 -1.02
N VAL A 10 -21.40 -13.33 -1.62
CA VAL A 10 -21.70 -14.38 -2.61
C VAL A 10 -21.00 -15.68 -2.23
N GLY A 11 -21.49 -16.80 -2.76
CA GLY A 11 -20.89 -18.11 -2.53
C GLY A 11 -19.65 -18.32 -3.39
N MET A 12 -18.81 -19.27 -2.97
CA MET A 12 -17.59 -19.60 -3.69
C MET A 12 -17.82 -19.96 -5.15
N ALA A 13 -18.87 -20.73 -5.42
CA ALA A 13 -19.19 -21.13 -6.79
C ALA A 13 -19.51 -19.91 -7.67
N THR A 14 -20.18 -18.91 -7.11
CA THR A 14 -20.52 -17.68 -7.83
C THR A 14 -19.26 -16.86 -8.11
N LEU A 15 -18.34 -16.77 -7.14
CA LEU A 15 -17.07 -16.10 -7.32
C LEU A 15 -16.26 -16.74 -8.45
N TYR A 16 -16.16 -18.07 -8.46
CA TYR A 16 -15.41 -18.77 -9.51
C TYR A 16 -16.06 -18.67 -10.87
N ARG A 17 -17.38 -18.50 -10.94
CA ARG A 17 -18.05 -18.27 -12.23
C ARG A 17 -17.73 -16.90 -12.80
N ASN A 18 -17.64 -15.87 -11.93
CA ASN A 18 -17.32 -14.51 -12.35
C ASN A 18 -15.84 -14.32 -12.66
N PHE A 19 -14.98 -15.11 -11.98
CA PHE A 19 -13.52 -15.05 -12.12
C PHE A 19 -13.01 -16.46 -12.43
N PRO A 20 -12.96 -16.85 -13.73
CA PRO A 20 -12.65 -18.24 -14.11
C PRO A 20 -11.31 -18.76 -13.66
N GLY A 21 -10.38 -17.87 -13.26
CA GLY A 21 -9.11 -18.26 -12.73
C GLY A 21 -8.88 -17.66 -11.35
N ARG A 22 -8.19 -18.43 -10.49
CA ARG A 22 -7.78 -17.93 -9.18
C ARG A 22 -6.90 -16.69 -9.32
N GLN A 23 -6.06 -16.69 -10.37
CA GLN A 23 -5.15 -15.58 -10.67
C GLN A 23 -5.94 -14.29 -10.90
N GLU A 24 -6.98 -14.33 -11.73
CA GLU A 24 -7.79 -13.15 -12.03
C GLU A 24 -8.52 -12.63 -10.81
N LEU A 25 -9.00 -13.52 -9.95
CA LEU A 25 -9.65 -13.12 -8.71
C LEU A 25 -8.69 -12.41 -7.78
N LEU A 26 -7.48 -12.96 -7.60
CA LEU A 26 -6.46 -12.37 -6.74
C LEU A 26 -6.01 -11.00 -7.28
N GLU A 27 -5.86 -10.88 -8.60
CA GLU A 27 -5.52 -9.60 -9.21
C GLU A 27 -6.62 -8.56 -8.99
N ALA A 28 -7.89 -8.95 -9.11
CA ALA A 28 -9.00 -8.04 -8.87
C ALA A 28 -9.04 -7.56 -7.43
N LEU A 29 -8.79 -8.44 -6.47
CA LEU A 29 -8.74 -8.08 -5.05
C LEU A 29 -7.59 -7.11 -4.76
N TYR A 30 -6.44 -7.37 -5.35
CA TYR A 30 -5.27 -6.51 -5.18
C TYR A 30 -5.53 -5.13 -5.77
N MET A 31 -6.12 -5.07 -6.96
CA MET A 31 -6.41 -3.80 -7.63
C MET A 31 -7.45 -2.98 -6.85
N ASP A 32 -8.44 -3.62 -6.25
CA ASP A 32 -9.43 -2.91 -5.43
C ASP A 32 -8.76 -2.19 -4.26
N GLU A 33 -7.80 -2.85 -3.61
CA GLU A 33 -7.07 -2.23 -2.50
C GLU A 33 -6.15 -1.12 -2.97
N VAL A 34 -5.53 -1.28 -4.13
CA VAL A 34 -4.72 -0.21 -4.74
C VAL A 34 -5.60 1.00 -5.03
N ASP A 35 -6.81 0.78 -5.56
CA ASP A 35 -7.76 1.87 -5.82
C ASP A 35 -8.11 2.62 -4.53
N VAL A 36 -8.34 1.90 -3.44
CA VAL A 36 -8.64 2.51 -2.14
C VAL A 36 -7.49 3.40 -1.68
N ILE A 37 -6.26 2.93 -1.82
CA ILE A 37 -5.07 3.69 -1.43
C ILE A 37 -4.91 4.95 -2.28
N CYS A 38 -5.12 4.84 -3.59
CA CYS A 38 -5.00 5.98 -4.49
C CYS A 38 -6.06 7.05 -4.17
N LYS A 39 -7.30 6.62 -3.94
CA LYS A 39 -8.38 7.54 -3.58
C LYS A 39 -8.15 8.17 -2.22
N ALA A 40 -7.56 7.43 -1.27
CA ALA A 40 -7.26 7.96 0.05
C ALA A 40 -6.29 9.15 -0.03
N ALA A 41 -5.30 9.09 -0.93
CA ALA A 41 -4.36 10.18 -1.11
C ALA A 41 -5.07 11.46 -1.56
N GLU A 42 -6.05 11.33 -2.46
CA GLU A 42 -6.82 12.48 -2.97
C GLU A 42 -7.76 13.06 -1.91
N ALA A 43 -8.23 12.22 -0.98
CA ALA A 43 -9.20 12.63 0.03
C ALA A 43 -8.58 13.33 1.25
N LEU A 44 -7.26 13.34 1.38
CA LEU A 44 -6.58 13.95 2.54
C LEU A 44 -6.45 15.46 2.34
N THR A 45 -7.54 16.15 2.59
CA THR A 45 -7.62 17.61 2.52
C THR A 45 -7.88 18.16 3.92
N GLY A 46 -7.43 19.38 4.18
CA GLY A 46 -7.63 20.03 5.48
C GLY A 46 -6.58 19.73 6.52
N GLU A 47 -5.67 18.80 6.25
CA GLU A 47 -4.53 18.52 7.13
C GLU A 47 -3.30 19.25 6.60
N SER A 48 -2.28 19.41 7.47
CA SER A 48 -0.99 19.92 7.00
C SER A 48 -0.39 18.88 6.03
N PRO A 49 0.43 19.31 5.06
CA PRO A 49 1.01 18.36 4.10
C PRO A 49 1.79 17.22 4.74
N GLY A 50 2.53 17.51 5.81
CA GLY A 50 3.27 16.46 6.53
C GLY A 50 2.34 15.46 7.20
N ALA A 51 1.27 15.95 7.84
CA ALA A 51 0.28 15.09 8.48
C ALA A 51 -0.47 14.25 7.45
N ALA A 52 -0.82 14.83 6.31
CA ALA A 52 -1.49 14.11 5.22
C ALA A 52 -0.61 12.98 4.69
N LEU A 53 0.67 13.26 4.45
CA LEU A 53 1.62 12.24 4.01
C LEU A 53 1.74 11.13 5.04
N HIS A 54 1.89 11.48 6.31
CA HIS A 54 2.03 10.49 7.39
C HIS A 54 0.81 9.58 7.45
N THR A 55 -0.40 10.15 7.41
CA THR A 55 -1.64 9.38 7.42
C THR A 55 -1.72 8.43 6.24
N TRP A 56 -1.35 8.91 5.05
CA TRP A 56 -1.37 8.09 3.85
C TRP A 56 -0.36 6.94 3.93
N LEU A 57 0.85 7.21 4.41
CA LEU A 57 1.88 6.18 4.55
C LEU A 57 1.46 5.10 5.54
N ASP A 58 0.75 5.47 6.60
CA ASP A 58 0.21 4.51 7.55
C ASP A 58 -0.82 3.58 6.89
N ARG A 59 -1.65 4.12 6.00
CA ARG A 59 -2.60 3.32 5.22
C ARG A 59 -1.90 2.40 4.23
N VAL A 60 -0.82 2.87 3.61
CA VAL A 60 -0.01 2.04 2.71
C VAL A 60 0.60 0.87 3.49
N PHE A 61 1.09 1.12 4.68
CA PHE A 61 1.61 0.06 5.54
C PHE A 61 0.54 -0.99 5.83
N THR A 62 -0.66 -0.56 6.19
CA THR A 62 -1.78 -1.47 6.46
C THR A 62 -2.11 -2.30 5.22
N PHE A 63 -2.09 -1.69 4.04
CA PHE A 63 -2.28 -2.42 2.79
C PHE A 63 -1.21 -3.50 2.60
N PHE A 64 0.06 -3.14 2.79
CA PHE A 64 1.14 -4.10 2.63
C PHE A 64 1.01 -5.30 3.60
N THR A 65 0.59 -5.06 4.83
CA THR A 65 0.42 -6.15 5.80
C THR A 65 -0.82 -6.99 5.51
N SER A 66 -1.94 -6.36 5.18
CA SER A 66 -3.20 -7.07 4.97
C SER A 66 -3.25 -7.83 3.65
N LYS A 67 -2.52 -7.37 2.62
CA LYS A 67 -2.50 -7.99 1.29
C LYS A 67 -1.23 -8.76 1.00
N ARG A 68 -0.39 -8.97 2.02
CA ARG A 68 0.87 -9.70 1.85
C ARG A 68 0.64 -11.10 1.27
N GLN A 69 -0.35 -11.82 1.78
CA GLN A 69 -0.65 -13.17 1.34
C GLN A 69 -1.11 -13.18 -0.12
N VAL A 70 -1.96 -12.24 -0.50
CA VAL A 70 -2.42 -12.10 -1.88
C VAL A 70 -1.24 -11.82 -2.81
N GLY A 71 -0.37 -10.90 -2.41
CA GLY A 71 0.81 -10.56 -3.20
C GLY A 71 1.74 -11.74 -3.39
N VAL A 72 1.99 -12.51 -2.32
CA VAL A 72 2.84 -13.70 -2.39
C VAL A 72 2.25 -14.74 -3.34
N GLU A 73 0.93 -14.98 -3.25
CA GLU A 73 0.27 -15.92 -4.15
C GLU A 73 0.34 -15.49 -5.61
N LEU A 74 0.16 -14.18 -5.86
CA LEU A 74 0.26 -13.65 -7.21
C LEU A 74 1.68 -13.81 -7.77
N LEU A 75 2.69 -13.59 -6.96
CA LEU A 75 4.08 -13.76 -7.39
C LEU A 75 4.39 -15.20 -7.76
N LYS A 76 3.81 -16.17 -7.06
CA LYS A 76 4.02 -17.60 -7.35
C LYS A 76 3.47 -17.99 -8.72
N HIS A 77 2.41 -17.33 -9.17
CA HIS A 77 1.70 -17.69 -10.40
C HIS A 77 1.91 -16.70 -11.54
N SER A 78 2.66 -15.61 -11.32
CA SER A 78 2.93 -14.67 -12.40
C SER A 78 4.18 -15.08 -13.16
N GLU A 79 4.11 -14.89 -14.47
CA GLU A 79 5.27 -15.11 -15.34
C GLU A 79 6.27 -13.98 -15.14
N SER A 80 7.54 -14.31 -15.37
CA SER A 80 8.59 -13.30 -15.37
C SER A 80 8.26 -12.23 -16.42
N GLY A 81 8.26 -10.98 -15.98
CA GLY A 81 7.93 -9.87 -16.87
C GLY A 81 6.47 -9.44 -16.87
N ASN A 82 5.62 -10.06 -16.05
CA ASN A 82 4.23 -9.63 -15.91
C ASN A 82 4.20 -8.21 -15.36
N PRO A 83 3.58 -7.24 -16.08
CA PRO A 83 3.61 -5.83 -15.66
C PRO A 83 2.64 -5.49 -14.54
N PHE A 84 1.88 -6.44 -14.02
CA PHE A 84 0.80 -6.18 -13.05
C PHE A 84 1.32 -5.43 -11.82
N PHE A 85 2.39 -5.94 -11.18
CA PHE A 85 2.92 -5.30 -9.97
C PHE A 85 3.55 -3.95 -10.26
N SER A 86 4.29 -3.82 -11.37
CA SER A 86 4.92 -2.55 -11.71
C SER A 86 3.89 -1.48 -12.07
N GLN A 87 2.82 -1.84 -12.75
CA GLN A 87 1.74 -0.90 -13.07
C GLN A 87 1.04 -0.42 -11.82
N ASN A 88 0.74 -1.32 -10.89
CA ASN A 88 0.07 -0.95 -9.64
C ASN A 88 1.00 -0.15 -8.73
N ARG A 89 2.29 -0.49 -8.69
CA ARG A 89 3.29 0.30 -7.97
C ARG A 89 3.34 1.73 -8.53
N ASN A 90 3.33 1.87 -9.85
CA ASN A 90 3.36 3.19 -10.49
C ASN A 90 2.12 4.01 -10.15
N ARG A 91 0.94 3.38 -10.04
CA ARG A 91 -0.29 4.05 -9.62
C ARG A 91 -0.17 4.59 -8.20
N VAL A 92 0.36 3.80 -7.29
CA VAL A 92 0.56 4.21 -5.89
C VAL A 92 1.56 5.35 -5.81
N LEU A 93 2.66 5.25 -6.55
CA LEU A 93 3.67 6.31 -6.60
C LEU A 93 3.07 7.62 -7.13
N ALA A 94 2.28 7.54 -8.21
CA ALA A 94 1.65 8.72 -8.79
C ALA A 94 0.66 9.36 -7.82
N ALA A 95 -0.07 8.55 -7.06
CA ALA A 95 -1.05 9.05 -6.09
C ALA A 95 -0.37 9.73 -4.89
N GLY A 96 0.74 9.20 -4.43
CA GLY A 96 1.43 9.72 -3.24
C GLY A 96 2.41 10.85 -3.52
N GLN A 97 2.86 11.00 -4.77
CA GLN A 97 3.87 12.00 -5.09
C GLN A 97 3.43 13.44 -4.75
N PRO A 98 2.18 13.86 -5.02
CA PRO A 98 1.76 15.20 -4.61
C PRO A 98 1.83 15.43 -3.10
N LEU A 99 1.55 14.40 -2.30
CA LEU A 99 1.63 14.51 -0.84
C LEU A 99 3.07 14.73 -0.38
N LEU A 100 4.00 13.97 -0.95
CA LEU A 100 5.43 14.12 -0.62
C LEU A 100 5.94 15.48 -1.08
N THR A 101 5.61 15.89 -2.28
CA THR A 101 6.03 17.17 -2.83
C THR A 101 5.55 18.32 -1.96
N ALA A 102 4.28 18.30 -1.56
CA ALA A 102 3.73 19.35 -0.70
C ALA A 102 4.40 19.38 0.67
N ALA A 103 4.66 18.20 1.27
CA ALA A 103 5.32 18.11 2.57
C ALA A 103 6.76 18.63 2.51
N LYS A 104 7.45 18.41 1.39
CA LYS A 104 8.78 18.96 1.19
C LYS A 104 8.75 20.47 1.05
N ARG A 105 7.76 21.03 0.35
CA ARG A 105 7.60 22.48 0.18
C ARG A 105 7.37 23.19 1.51
N THR A 106 6.63 22.57 2.42
CA THR A 106 6.34 23.17 3.72
C THR A 106 7.42 22.87 4.75
N HIS A 107 8.50 22.19 4.35
CA HIS A 107 9.62 21.82 5.23
C HIS A 107 9.19 20.92 6.40
N GLU A 108 8.14 20.13 6.20
CA GLU A 108 7.68 19.15 7.20
C GLU A 108 8.36 17.80 7.05
N VAL A 109 8.97 17.54 5.88
CA VAL A 109 9.64 16.29 5.55
C VAL A 109 11.00 16.60 4.93
N ARG A 110 11.98 15.77 5.25
CA ARG A 110 13.33 15.89 4.68
C ARG A 110 13.29 15.77 3.16
N LYS A 111 14.24 16.43 2.48
CA LYS A 111 14.22 16.57 1.02
C LYS A 111 15.04 15.51 0.29
N ASP A 112 15.79 14.71 1.00
CA ASP A 112 16.78 13.80 0.41
C ASP A 112 16.25 12.41 0.06
N LEU A 113 14.96 12.15 0.30
CA LEU A 113 14.36 10.85 -0.01
C LEU A 113 13.32 10.98 -1.12
N THR A 114 13.30 9.98 -2.01
CA THR A 114 12.23 9.86 -3.01
C THR A 114 11.07 9.08 -2.41
N LEU A 115 9.89 9.20 -3.03
CA LEU A 115 8.75 8.40 -2.59
C LEU A 115 9.04 6.91 -2.73
N GLU A 116 9.77 6.50 -3.78
CA GLU A 116 10.16 5.10 -3.96
C GLU A 116 10.96 4.59 -2.77
N GLN A 117 11.92 5.37 -2.29
CA GLN A 117 12.72 4.99 -1.12
C GLN A 117 11.86 4.87 0.13
N VAL A 118 10.93 5.80 0.32
CA VAL A 118 10.01 5.77 1.47
C VAL A 118 9.12 4.53 1.40
N LEU A 119 8.55 4.22 0.24
CA LEU A 119 7.70 3.04 0.08
C LEU A 119 8.48 1.74 0.25
N ASP A 120 9.72 1.69 -0.21
CA ASP A 120 10.58 0.52 -0.01
C ASP A 120 10.86 0.29 1.47
N MET A 121 11.09 1.36 2.22
CA MET A 121 11.25 1.28 3.67
C MET A 121 10.01 0.71 4.35
N ILE A 122 8.84 1.23 4.00
CA ILE A 122 7.57 0.78 4.58
C ILE A 122 7.30 -0.68 4.21
N SER A 123 7.57 -1.05 2.96
CA SER A 123 7.42 -2.42 2.49
C SER A 123 8.32 -3.38 3.28
N ALA A 124 9.56 -2.98 3.54
CA ALA A 124 10.50 -3.79 4.32
C ALA A 124 9.99 -4.00 5.75
N ILE A 125 9.48 -2.94 6.37
CA ILE A 125 8.93 -3.04 7.72
C ILE A 125 7.69 -3.94 7.74
N ALA A 126 6.85 -3.86 6.71
CA ALA A 126 5.66 -4.70 6.61
C ALA A 126 5.99 -6.19 6.50
N LYS A 127 7.20 -6.54 6.09
CA LYS A 127 7.66 -7.93 6.00
C LYS A 127 8.21 -8.48 7.32
N ILE A 128 8.40 -7.63 8.32
CA ILE A 128 8.89 -8.07 9.62
C ILE A 128 7.83 -8.98 10.26
N GLN A 129 8.26 -10.15 10.72
CA GLN A 129 7.36 -11.08 11.40
C GLN A 129 7.31 -10.72 12.88
N GLY A 130 6.09 -10.57 13.40
CA GLY A 130 5.91 -10.23 14.81
C GLY A 130 4.52 -9.69 15.06
N GLU A 131 4.19 -9.55 16.34
CA GLU A 131 2.94 -8.95 16.75
C GLU A 131 2.88 -7.47 16.40
N PRO A 132 1.68 -6.90 16.21
CA PRO A 132 1.57 -5.47 15.94
C PRO A 132 2.28 -4.61 16.99
N SER A 133 2.25 -5.02 18.25
CA SER A 133 2.94 -4.29 19.32
C SER A 133 4.46 -4.28 19.17
N TYR A 134 5.02 -5.23 18.42
CA TYR A 134 6.44 -5.25 18.10
C TYR A 134 6.75 -4.41 16.86
N VAL A 135 5.93 -4.48 15.83
CA VAL A 135 6.17 -3.86 14.53
C VAL A 135 5.83 -2.36 14.53
N GLN A 136 4.75 -1.98 15.22
CA GLN A 136 4.29 -0.58 15.22
C GLN A 136 5.35 0.43 15.70
N PRO A 137 6.10 0.17 16.79
CA PRO A 137 7.16 1.10 17.17
C PRO A 137 8.24 1.27 16.11
N ILE A 138 8.54 0.21 15.36
CA ILE A 138 9.52 0.26 14.27
C ILE A 138 9.00 1.17 13.16
N LEU A 139 7.74 1.01 12.78
CA LEU A 139 7.10 1.86 11.79
C LEU A 139 7.10 3.31 12.22
N HIS A 140 6.71 3.58 13.46
CA HIS A 140 6.66 4.94 13.98
C HIS A 140 8.04 5.60 14.00
N ALA A 141 9.07 4.84 14.38
CA ALA A 141 10.44 5.34 14.36
C ALA A 141 10.88 5.72 12.94
N ALA A 142 10.52 4.88 11.96
CA ALA A 142 10.85 5.15 10.56
C ALA A 142 10.11 6.38 10.05
N LEU A 143 8.81 6.51 10.34
CA LEU A 143 8.02 7.67 9.92
C LEU A 143 8.50 8.96 10.59
N ASP A 144 8.87 8.89 11.87
CA ASP A 144 9.46 10.04 12.57
C ASP A 144 10.77 10.46 11.93
N GLY A 145 11.51 9.51 11.35
CA GLY A 145 12.76 9.78 10.65
C GLY A 145 12.59 10.58 9.36
N LEU A 146 11.35 10.75 8.89
CA LEU A 146 11.07 11.59 7.71
C LEU A 146 11.10 13.07 8.02
N ARG A 147 11.15 13.47 9.28
CA ARG A 147 11.23 14.88 9.67
C ARG A 147 12.46 15.54 9.06
N PRO A 148 12.40 16.86 8.83
CA PRO A 148 13.55 17.55 8.25
C PRO A 148 14.81 17.39 9.07
N LEU A 149 15.94 17.34 8.38
CA LEU A 149 17.23 17.40 9.02
C LEU A 149 17.44 18.82 9.55
N SER A 150 17.77 18.95 10.80
CA SER A 150 17.98 20.25 11.44
C SER A 150 19.35 20.83 11.07
#